data_5938e5917bb09fa901e0d4f9da000052
#
_entry.id   5938e5917bb09fa901e0d4f9da000052
#
_cell.length_a   1.000
_cell.length_b   1.000
_cell.length_c   1.000
_cell.angle_alpha   90.00
_cell.angle_beta   90.00
_cell.angle_gamma   90.00
#
_symmetry.space_group_name_H-M   'P 1'
#
loop_
_entity.id
_entity.type
_entity.pdbx_description
1 polymer ?
#
loop_
_entity_poly.entity_id
_entity_poly.type
_entity_poly.pdbx_seq_one_letter_code
_entity_poly.pdbx_strand_id
1 'polypeptide(L)'
;EIGVRLVGSEMCIRDRLFTSERYQKIGKYLYGYGRFTFDMGRQFNRSWSDVLRSHHSNPYFSGSSIKGKYDFQNFDLSAALATLPIKNFTFGARLDYKVGDLSRLKDPRSRTNLADYQLTPAVTYTWNKHSLGLSGYYHRRKEKIPNITTVQTDPNLKYYTFTGMENTDGTTGGYSGFEREFVNHEFGGELSYQYKNERIQTLTTLSYAKGNEDVWGDIKYSPGKYHTTTYNLLSMNRIKSGRTEHIIDISINYQTGKADEYRQEKIIEKDPVTGIESSYWNTLLTYDERYTVDLLNANLHYRLLWSNHRTGEATAYAGARAYFQSVEDQYNLPSSSLTVRQATICMEGGYSFLRKNNRSLWIE
;
A
#
# COMPACT_ATOMS: atom_id res chain seq x y z
N GLU A 1 12.92 -22.08 -1.87
CA GLU A 1 13.72 -21.70 -0.68
C GLU A 1 12.79 -21.21 0.42
N ILE A 2 12.98 -21.75 1.63
CA ILE A 2 12.28 -21.27 2.83
C ILE A 2 13.26 -20.38 3.55
N GLY A 3 13.06 -19.08 3.48
CA GLY A 3 13.86 -18.10 4.19
C GLY A 3 13.12 -17.56 5.40
N VAL A 4 13.67 -17.71 6.59
CA VAL A 4 13.19 -17.02 7.81
C VAL A 4 14.08 -15.80 8.02
N ARG A 5 13.50 -14.62 7.89
CA ARG A 5 14.20 -13.37 8.18
C ARG A 5 13.63 -12.79 9.50
N LEU A 6 14.44 -12.79 10.52
CA LEU A 6 14.16 -12.08 11.76
C LEU A 6 14.83 -10.70 11.65
N VAL A 7 14.02 -9.66 11.50
CA VAL A 7 14.48 -8.26 11.52
C VAL A 7 13.99 -7.66 12.83
N GLY A 8 14.90 -7.37 13.73
CA GLY A 8 14.61 -6.58 14.93
C GLY A 8 15.12 -5.17 14.76
N SER A 9 14.24 -4.18 14.80
CA SER A 9 14.68 -2.79 14.97
C SER A 9 14.37 -2.32 16.39
N GLU A 10 15.37 -1.76 17.06
CA GLU A 10 15.29 -1.44 18.48
C GLU A 10 14.47 -0.20 18.83
N MET A 11 13.93 0.54 17.85
CA MET A 11 13.44 1.87 18.18
C MET A 11 11.93 2.04 18.33
N CYS A 12 11.04 1.21 17.78
CA CYS A 12 9.58 1.36 17.97
C CYS A 12 8.73 0.17 17.53
N ILE A 13 9.28 -0.79 16.83
CA ILE A 13 8.54 -1.91 16.26
C ILE A 13 9.28 -3.21 16.58
N ARG A 14 8.56 -4.20 17.09
CA ARG A 14 9.09 -5.58 17.23
C ARG A 14 8.33 -6.44 16.24
N ASP A 15 8.96 -6.76 15.13
CA ASP A 15 8.36 -7.49 14.04
C ASP A 15 8.88 -8.92 13.96
N ARG A 16 8.01 -9.82 13.55
CA ARG A 16 8.33 -11.19 13.16
C ARG A 16 7.78 -11.39 11.76
N LEU A 17 8.68 -11.66 10.82
CA LEU A 17 8.35 -11.88 9.43
C LEU A 17 8.67 -13.31 9.04
N PHE A 18 7.71 -14.01 8.46
CA PHE A 18 7.90 -15.29 7.79
C PHE A 18 7.48 -15.13 6.33
N THR A 19 8.34 -15.53 5.41
CA THR A 19 8.03 -15.53 3.98
C THR A 19 8.39 -16.87 3.36
N SER A 20 7.49 -17.41 2.56
CA SER A 20 7.70 -18.59 1.72
C SER A 20 7.32 -18.26 0.29
N GLU A 21 8.17 -18.61 -0.65
CA GLU A 21 8.01 -18.30 -2.07
C GLU A 21 8.40 -19.49 -2.93
N ARG A 22 7.62 -19.74 -3.98
CA ARG A 22 7.88 -20.82 -4.92
C ARG A 22 7.50 -20.47 -6.34
N TYR A 23 8.39 -20.79 -7.27
CA TYR A 23 8.13 -20.84 -8.69
C TYR A 23 8.14 -22.31 -9.15
N GLN A 24 7.16 -22.69 -9.96
CA GLN A 24 7.08 -24.05 -10.45
C GLN A 24 6.46 -24.10 -11.83
N LYS A 25 6.99 -24.97 -12.69
CA LYS A 25 6.30 -25.39 -13.92
C LYS A 25 5.20 -26.37 -13.53
N ILE A 26 3.97 -26.06 -13.95
CA ILE A 26 2.78 -26.86 -13.69
C ILE A 26 2.37 -27.57 -14.99
N GLY A 27 2.61 -28.87 -15.04
CA GLY A 27 2.33 -29.67 -16.23
C GLY A 27 3.17 -29.22 -17.44
N LYS A 28 2.57 -29.32 -18.66
CA LYS A 28 3.27 -29.04 -19.93
C LYS A 28 3.19 -27.56 -20.35
N TYR A 29 2.19 -26.80 -19.87
CA TYR A 29 1.80 -25.54 -20.51
C TYR A 29 1.78 -24.33 -19.59
N LEU A 30 1.96 -24.51 -18.27
CA LEU A 30 1.79 -23.46 -17.29
C LEU A 30 3.02 -23.30 -16.39
N TYR A 31 3.28 -22.07 -16.00
CA TYR A 31 4.12 -21.70 -14.84
C TYR A 31 3.24 -21.16 -13.73
N GLY A 32 3.51 -21.58 -12.51
CA GLY A 32 2.88 -21.09 -11.31
C GLY A 32 3.88 -20.38 -10.40
N TYR A 33 3.42 -19.34 -9.77
CA TYR A 33 4.09 -18.62 -8.72
C TYR A 33 3.19 -18.54 -7.49
N GLY A 34 3.76 -18.72 -6.32
CA GLY A 34 3.08 -18.53 -5.05
C GLY A 34 4.02 -17.92 -4.03
N ARG A 35 3.54 -16.92 -3.30
CA ARG A 35 4.22 -16.34 -2.16
C ARG A 35 3.23 -16.18 -1.01
N PHE A 36 3.63 -16.58 0.15
CA PHE A 36 2.94 -16.35 1.40
C PHE A 36 3.85 -15.58 2.34
N THR A 37 3.33 -14.53 2.95
CA THR A 37 4.04 -13.76 3.96
C THR A 37 3.14 -13.62 5.19
N PHE A 38 3.67 -13.91 6.34
CA PHE A 38 3.07 -13.61 7.64
C PHE A 38 3.95 -12.60 8.36
N ASP A 39 3.34 -11.51 8.77
CA ASP A 39 3.98 -10.42 9.47
C ASP A 39 3.18 -10.09 10.74
N MET A 40 3.85 -10.08 11.88
CA MET A 40 3.24 -9.72 13.15
C MET A 40 4.21 -8.90 14.00
N GLY A 41 3.67 -7.93 14.70
CA GLY A 41 4.53 -7.09 15.52
C GLY A 41 3.75 -6.17 16.46
N ARG A 42 4.51 -5.30 17.12
CA ARG A 42 3.99 -4.32 18.05
C ARG A 42 4.52 -2.93 17.74
N GLN A 43 3.62 -1.98 17.57
CA GLN A 43 3.92 -0.56 17.44
C GLN A 43 3.75 0.15 18.78
N PHE A 44 4.74 0.98 19.15
CA PHE A 44 4.72 1.74 20.39
C PHE A 44 4.47 3.23 20.09
N ASN A 45 3.84 3.91 21.04
CA ASN A 45 3.59 5.36 20.98
C ASN A 45 2.78 5.83 19.77
N ARG A 46 1.96 4.95 19.17
CA ARG A 46 1.05 5.33 18.09
C ARG A 46 -0.15 6.09 18.65
N SER A 47 -0.56 7.14 17.97
CA SER A 47 -1.71 7.99 18.29
C SER A 47 -2.32 8.55 17.00
N TRP A 48 -3.52 9.12 17.11
CA TRP A 48 -4.27 9.84 16.06
C TRP A 48 -4.78 8.99 14.90
N SER A 49 -4.40 7.74 14.77
CA SER A 49 -4.86 6.88 13.69
C SER A 49 -4.99 5.44 14.13
N ASP A 50 -6.19 4.90 13.97
CA ASP A 50 -6.54 3.50 14.22
C ASP A 50 -6.70 2.69 12.92
N VAL A 51 -6.40 3.28 11.76
CA VAL A 51 -6.39 2.58 10.47
C VAL A 51 -5.03 1.96 10.18
N LEU A 52 -5.01 0.84 9.46
CA LEU A 52 -3.78 0.19 9.00
C LEU A 52 -3.06 1.04 7.96
N ARG A 53 -3.81 1.75 7.14
CA ARG A 53 -3.29 2.63 6.11
C ARG A 53 -2.79 3.96 6.71
N SER A 54 -1.64 4.43 6.25
CA SER A 54 -1.12 5.75 6.61
C SER A 54 -1.83 6.89 5.88
N HIS A 55 -1.72 8.09 6.42
CA HIS A 55 -2.56 9.24 6.32
C HIS A 55 -2.73 9.96 4.98
N HIS A 56 -1.86 9.88 4.03
CA HIS A 56 -1.86 10.78 2.88
C HIS A 56 -2.86 10.38 1.79
N SER A 57 -4.05 9.94 2.15
CA SER A 57 -5.00 9.51 1.16
C SER A 57 -6.43 9.85 1.51
N ASN A 58 -6.98 9.34 2.59
CA ASN A 58 -8.38 9.54 2.96
C ASN A 58 -8.47 10.41 4.21
N PRO A 59 -9.17 11.56 4.18
CA PRO A 59 -9.29 12.43 5.35
C PRO A 59 -10.21 11.88 6.45
N TYR A 60 -11.08 10.89 6.14
CA TYR A 60 -12.15 10.40 7.03
C TYR A 60 -11.71 9.25 7.93
N PHE A 61 -10.56 9.35 8.55
CA PHE A 61 -10.10 8.35 9.50
C PHE A 61 -10.45 8.71 10.95
N SER A 62 -10.03 7.90 11.90
CA SER A 62 -10.31 8.11 13.32
C SER A 62 -9.17 7.60 14.19
N GLY A 63 -9.09 8.11 15.40
CA GLY A 63 -8.06 7.70 16.35
C GLY A 63 -8.12 8.47 17.66
N SER A 64 -7.39 7.96 18.65
CA SER A 64 -7.21 8.63 19.94
C SER A 64 -5.93 9.46 19.94
N SER A 65 -5.97 10.64 20.60
CA SER A 65 -4.79 11.48 20.86
C SER A 65 -3.80 10.83 21.85
N ILE A 66 -4.27 9.86 22.65
CA ILE A 66 -3.46 9.20 23.66
C ILE A 66 -2.51 8.22 23.01
N LYS A 67 -1.21 8.33 23.25
CA LYS A 67 -0.20 7.38 22.78
C LYS A 67 -0.47 5.99 23.33
N GLY A 68 -0.55 5.00 22.46
CA GLY A 68 -0.87 3.61 22.79
C GLY A 68 0.11 2.60 22.19
N LYS A 69 -0.03 1.35 22.66
CA LYS A 69 0.61 0.18 22.06
C LYS A 69 -0.42 -0.50 21.17
N TYR A 70 0.02 -0.89 19.97
CA TYR A 70 -0.81 -1.59 19.01
C TYR A 70 -0.14 -2.89 18.59
N ASP A 71 -0.86 -3.99 18.66
CA ASP A 71 -0.44 -5.24 18.04
C ASP A 71 -1.04 -5.33 16.65
N PHE A 72 -0.24 -5.83 15.70
CA PHE A 72 -0.72 -6.07 14.35
C PHE A 72 -0.33 -7.46 13.86
N GLN A 73 -1.16 -8.01 12.99
CA GLN A 73 -0.93 -9.26 12.27
C GLN A 73 -1.40 -9.09 10.83
N ASN A 74 -0.55 -9.45 9.87
CA ASN A 74 -0.86 -9.41 8.46
C ASN A 74 -0.55 -10.76 7.81
N PHE A 75 -1.42 -11.19 6.91
CA PHE A 75 -1.24 -12.36 6.05
C PHE A 75 -1.34 -11.88 4.61
N ASP A 76 -0.27 -12.01 3.84
CA ASP A 76 -0.22 -11.66 2.43
C ASP A 76 -0.03 -12.93 1.60
N LEU A 77 -0.93 -13.17 0.67
CA LEU A 77 -0.87 -14.25 -0.30
C LEU A 77 -0.80 -13.66 -1.71
N SER A 78 0.22 -14.05 -2.49
CA SER A 78 0.29 -13.78 -3.92
C SER A 78 0.31 -15.09 -4.67
N ALA A 79 -0.56 -15.22 -5.66
CA ALA A 79 -0.59 -16.36 -6.57
C ALA A 79 -0.64 -15.85 -8.02
N ALA A 80 0.17 -16.44 -8.89
CA ALA A 80 0.13 -16.11 -10.30
C ALA A 80 0.28 -17.36 -11.17
N LEU A 81 -0.37 -17.33 -12.31
CA LEU A 81 -0.28 -18.34 -13.35
C LEU A 81 0.08 -17.67 -14.67
N ALA A 82 0.96 -18.29 -15.46
CA ALA A 82 1.28 -17.85 -16.79
C ALA A 82 1.38 -19.04 -17.74
N THR A 83 0.89 -18.89 -18.96
CA THR A 83 1.05 -19.91 -20.00
C THR A 83 2.48 -19.93 -20.52
N LEU A 84 2.93 -21.07 -21.06
CA LEU A 84 4.03 -21.05 -22.01
C LEU A 84 3.62 -20.24 -23.24
N PRO A 85 4.59 -19.66 -23.99
CA PRO A 85 4.27 -18.92 -25.19
C PRO A 85 3.45 -19.74 -26.17
N ILE A 86 2.28 -19.23 -26.56
CA ILE A 86 1.43 -19.76 -27.63
C ILE A 86 1.67 -18.88 -28.83
N LYS A 87 2.48 -19.38 -29.78
CA LYS A 87 3.11 -18.55 -30.82
C LYS A 87 3.98 -17.45 -30.12
N ASN A 88 3.57 -16.19 -30.20
CA ASN A 88 4.27 -15.06 -29.60
C ASN A 88 3.55 -14.49 -28.38
N PHE A 89 2.43 -15.07 -27.97
CA PHE A 89 1.62 -14.59 -26.85
C PHE A 89 1.84 -15.41 -25.59
N THR A 90 1.91 -14.75 -24.46
CA THR A 90 1.86 -15.32 -23.12
C THR A 90 0.67 -14.71 -22.38
N PHE A 91 -0.20 -15.53 -21.83
CA PHE A 91 -1.33 -15.10 -21.02
C PHE A 91 -1.03 -15.39 -19.55
N GLY A 92 -1.42 -14.49 -18.69
CA GLY A 92 -1.23 -14.62 -17.26
C GLY A 92 -2.37 -14.03 -16.46
N ALA A 93 -2.44 -14.44 -15.20
CA ALA A 93 -3.30 -13.84 -14.20
C ALA A 93 -2.60 -13.89 -12.84
N ARG A 94 -2.79 -12.85 -12.05
CA ARG A 94 -2.25 -12.74 -10.68
C ARG A 94 -3.39 -12.37 -9.73
N LEU A 95 -3.39 -13.01 -8.58
CA LEU A 95 -4.22 -12.69 -7.43
C LEU A 95 -3.30 -12.33 -6.27
N ASP A 96 -3.46 -11.14 -5.74
CA ASP A 96 -2.90 -10.72 -4.47
C ASP A 96 -4.03 -10.59 -3.45
N TYR A 97 -3.85 -11.17 -2.27
CA TYR A 97 -4.82 -11.16 -1.19
C TYR A 97 -4.14 -10.90 0.14
N LYS A 98 -4.61 -9.89 0.85
CA LYS A 98 -4.10 -9.51 2.16
C LYS A 98 -5.23 -9.42 3.17
N VAL A 99 -5.02 -10.01 4.34
CA VAL A 99 -5.84 -9.77 5.53
C VAL A 99 -4.96 -9.24 6.65
N GLY A 100 -5.50 -8.31 7.42
CA GLY A 100 -4.77 -7.67 8.50
C GLY A 100 -5.66 -7.38 9.70
N ASP A 101 -5.03 -7.34 10.85
CA ASP A 101 -5.62 -6.94 12.13
C ASP A 101 -4.69 -5.95 12.82
N LEU A 102 -5.26 -4.88 13.37
CA LEU A 102 -4.55 -3.89 14.18
C LEU A 102 -5.35 -3.63 15.44
N SER A 103 -4.80 -4.00 16.59
CA SER A 103 -5.50 -3.95 17.87
C SER A 103 -4.77 -3.05 18.85
N ARG A 104 -5.46 -2.04 19.37
CA ARG A 104 -4.96 -1.15 20.42
C ARG A 104 -5.13 -1.78 21.80
N LEU A 105 -4.05 -1.83 22.58
CA LEU A 105 -4.01 -2.51 23.88
C LEU A 105 -4.44 -1.63 25.06
N LYS A 106 -4.57 -0.31 24.86
CA LYS A 106 -4.94 0.65 25.92
C LYS A 106 -6.19 1.42 25.50
N ASP A 107 -7.04 1.77 26.48
CA ASP A 107 -8.25 2.57 26.22
C ASP A 107 -7.96 3.91 25.54
N PRO A 108 -8.82 4.32 24.59
CA PRO A 108 -9.93 3.56 24.00
C PRO A 108 -9.41 2.43 23.10
N ARG A 109 -9.95 1.21 23.24
CA ARG A 109 -9.47 0.01 22.54
C ARG A 109 -10.17 -0.13 21.21
N SER A 110 -9.47 0.19 20.15
CA SER A 110 -9.90 -0.06 18.77
C SER A 110 -9.35 -1.39 18.26
N ARG A 111 -10.08 -2.02 17.38
CA ARG A 111 -9.62 -3.16 16.59
C ARG A 111 -10.00 -2.93 15.14
N THR A 112 -9.03 -2.91 14.26
CA THR A 112 -9.21 -2.65 12.84
C THR A 112 -8.92 -3.90 12.04
N ASN A 113 -9.87 -4.30 11.21
CA ASN A 113 -9.75 -5.46 10.34
C ASN A 113 -9.61 -5.00 8.89
N LEU A 114 -8.67 -5.58 8.16
CA LEU A 114 -8.41 -5.33 6.75
C LEU A 114 -8.69 -6.58 5.92
N ALA A 115 -9.37 -6.42 4.80
CA ALA A 115 -9.42 -7.36 3.69
C ALA A 115 -9.13 -6.61 2.40
N ASP A 116 -8.11 -7.05 1.69
CA ASP A 116 -7.58 -6.38 0.50
C ASP A 116 -7.29 -7.44 -0.56
N TYR A 117 -7.80 -7.28 -1.78
CA TYR A 117 -7.50 -8.19 -2.87
C TYR A 117 -7.42 -7.48 -4.20
N GLN A 118 -6.51 -7.96 -5.04
CA GLN A 118 -6.34 -7.49 -6.41
C GLN A 118 -6.26 -8.65 -7.37
N LEU A 119 -7.03 -8.59 -8.44
CA LEU A 119 -7.01 -9.53 -9.56
C LEU A 119 -6.46 -8.82 -10.79
N THR A 120 -5.42 -9.38 -11.40
CA THR A 120 -4.70 -8.78 -12.52
C THR A 120 -4.54 -9.79 -13.66
N PRO A 121 -5.45 -9.85 -14.65
CA PRO A 121 -5.21 -10.51 -15.91
C PRO A 121 -4.19 -9.74 -16.76
N ALA A 122 -3.37 -10.47 -17.51
CA ALA A 122 -2.32 -9.89 -18.32
C ALA A 122 -2.09 -10.69 -19.62
N VAL A 123 -1.63 -10.01 -20.64
CA VAL A 123 -1.15 -10.59 -21.89
C VAL A 123 0.16 -9.94 -22.30
N THR A 124 1.10 -10.74 -22.79
CA THR A 124 2.38 -10.26 -23.33
C THR A 124 2.58 -10.81 -24.74
N TYR A 125 2.98 -9.93 -25.64
CA TYR A 125 3.38 -10.26 -27.01
C TYR A 125 4.90 -10.09 -27.14
N THR A 126 5.60 -11.14 -27.58
CA THR A 126 7.07 -11.16 -27.70
C THR A 126 7.47 -11.36 -29.15
N TRP A 127 8.37 -10.48 -29.65
CA TRP A 127 8.97 -10.59 -30.97
C TRP A 127 10.46 -10.31 -30.90
N ASN A 128 11.27 -11.22 -31.38
CA ASN A 128 12.73 -11.15 -31.30
C ASN A 128 13.22 -10.85 -29.86
N LYS A 129 13.75 -9.63 -29.65
CA LYS A 129 14.30 -9.14 -28.39
C LYS A 129 13.35 -8.21 -27.63
N HIS A 130 12.16 -8.00 -28.14
CA HIS A 130 11.15 -7.09 -27.63
C HIS A 130 9.96 -7.84 -27.06
N SER A 131 9.38 -7.31 -26.00
CA SER A 131 8.11 -7.76 -25.45
C SER A 131 7.25 -6.56 -25.10
N LEU A 132 5.98 -6.61 -25.44
CA LEU A 132 4.96 -5.65 -25.07
C LEU A 132 3.91 -6.36 -24.22
N GLY A 133 3.67 -5.86 -23.02
CA GLY A 133 2.68 -6.39 -22.10
C GLY A 133 1.54 -5.40 -21.86
N LEU A 134 0.34 -5.94 -21.74
CA LEU A 134 -0.85 -5.22 -21.33
C LEU A 134 -1.52 -5.97 -20.19
N SER A 135 -1.85 -5.28 -19.12
CA SER A 135 -2.64 -5.81 -18.02
C SER A 135 -3.73 -4.84 -17.59
N GLY A 136 -4.79 -5.39 -17.04
CA GLY A 136 -5.79 -4.60 -16.33
C GLY A 136 -5.97 -5.18 -14.95
N TYR A 137 -6.41 -4.40 -13.97
CA TYR A 137 -6.68 -4.93 -12.65
C TYR A 137 -7.92 -4.34 -12.02
N TYR A 138 -8.51 -5.12 -11.13
CA TYR A 138 -9.49 -4.70 -10.16
C TYR A 138 -8.93 -4.93 -8.76
N HIS A 139 -8.92 -3.88 -7.97
CA HIS A 139 -8.47 -3.89 -6.59
C HIS A 139 -9.61 -3.46 -5.68
N ARG A 140 -9.90 -4.26 -4.66
CA ARG A 140 -10.87 -3.93 -3.63
C ARG A 140 -10.24 -4.05 -2.26
N ARG A 141 -10.36 -2.97 -1.49
CA ARG A 141 -9.92 -2.94 -0.10
C ARG A 141 -11.08 -2.56 0.79
N LYS A 142 -11.26 -3.35 1.84
CA LYS A 142 -12.21 -3.06 2.92
C LYS A 142 -11.45 -3.02 4.23
N GLU A 143 -11.56 -1.90 4.92
CA GLU A 143 -10.99 -1.70 6.25
C GLU A 143 -12.12 -1.31 7.21
N LYS A 144 -12.24 -2.00 8.35
CA LYS A 144 -13.35 -1.78 9.28
C LYS A 144 -12.87 -1.72 10.72
N ILE A 145 -13.31 -0.68 11.43
CA ILE A 145 -13.28 -0.54 12.88
C ILE A 145 -14.69 -0.87 13.37
N PRO A 146 -14.96 -2.11 13.82
CA PRO A 146 -16.33 -2.54 14.09
C PRO A 146 -16.88 -1.99 15.41
N ASN A 147 -16.02 -1.72 16.36
CA ASN A 147 -16.40 -1.17 17.66
C ASN A 147 -15.17 -0.69 18.42
N ILE A 148 -15.36 0.31 19.29
CA ILE A 148 -14.36 0.77 20.23
C ILE A 148 -14.84 0.46 21.63
N THR A 149 -14.00 -0.20 22.41
CA THR A 149 -14.32 -0.58 23.78
C THR A 149 -13.45 0.18 24.77
N THR A 150 -14.00 0.44 25.96
CA THR A 150 -13.28 1.01 27.11
C THR A 150 -13.46 0.09 28.30
N VAL A 151 -12.39 -0.11 29.05
CA VAL A 151 -12.42 -0.87 30.33
C VAL A 151 -12.53 0.08 31.50
N GLN A 152 -11.95 1.28 31.38
CA GLN A 152 -11.99 2.30 32.41
C GLN A 152 -12.92 3.42 31.99
N THR A 153 -13.78 3.85 32.90
CA THR A 153 -14.60 5.06 32.74
C THR A 153 -13.72 6.27 33.06
N ASP A 154 -13.00 6.77 32.04
CA ASP A 154 -12.25 8.01 32.16
C ASP A 154 -12.97 9.09 31.35
N PRO A 155 -13.51 10.15 31.98
CA PRO A 155 -14.21 11.22 31.28
C PRO A 155 -13.28 12.05 30.38
N ASN A 156 -11.96 11.92 30.53
CA ASN A 156 -10.96 12.62 29.71
C ASN A 156 -10.52 11.81 28.48
N LEU A 157 -10.96 10.56 28.33
CA LEU A 157 -10.71 9.78 27.13
C LEU A 157 -11.41 10.40 25.94
N LYS A 158 -10.63 10.81 24.95
CA LYS A 158 -11.14 11.40 23.71
C LYS A 158 -10.81 10.50 22.52
N TYR A 159 -11.79 10.36 21.66
CA TYR A 159 -11.66 9.72 20.37
C TYR A 159 -12.09 10.69 19.29
N TYR A 160 -11.30 10.82 18.25
CA TYR A 160 -11.46 11.85 17.23
C TYR A 160 -11.80 11.21 15.89
N THR A 161 -12.70 11.85 15.15
CA THR A 161 -12.94 11.60 13.74
C THR A 161 -12.41 12.78 12.93
N PHE A 162 -11.87 12.50 11.73
CA PHE A 162 -11.27 13.50 10.86
C PHE A 162 -12.11 13.64 9.59
N THR A 163 -12.23 14.89 9.10
CA THR A 163 -12.95 15.23 7.88
C THR A 163 -12.13 16.10 6.92
N GLY A 164 -10.86 16.31 7.22
CA GLY A 164 -9.87 17.11 6.49
C GLY A 164 -8.73 17.49 7.41
N MET A 165 -7.78 18.28 6.94
CA MET A 165 -6.51 18.54 7.62
C MET A 165 -6.64 18.92 9.09
N GLU A 166 -7.50 19.84 9.42
CA GLU A 166 -7.64 20.39 10.77
C GLU A 166 -9.04 20.22 11.36
N ASN A 167 -9.93 19.65 10.57
CA ASN A 167 -11.32 19.51 10.99
C ASN A 167 -11.47 18.17 11.73
N THR A 168 -11.47 18.25 13.05
CA THR A 168 -11.64 17.11 13.94
C THR A 168 -12.89 17.29 14.79
N ASP A 169 -13.65 16.21 14.93
CA ASP A 169 -14.72 16.10 15.92
C ASP A 169 -14.29 15.11 17.01
N GLY A 170 -14.31 15.54 18.26
CA GLY A 170 -13.87 14.77 19.40
C GLY A 170 -15.07 14.29 20.21
N THR A 171 -15.20 12.97 20.35
CA THR A 171 -16.16 12.40 21.31
C THR A 171 -15.46 12.07 22.62
N THR A 172 -16.11 12.39 23.74
CA THR A 172 -15.60 12.13 25.09
C THR A 172 -16.47 11.07 25.74
N GLY A 173 -15.89 9.95 26.19
CA GLY A 173 -16.62 8.86 26.87
C GLY A 173 -17.60 8.12 25.96
N GLY A 174 -18.06 6.94 26.39
CA GLY A 174 -19.19 6.27 25.75
C GLY A 174 -19.04 5.93 24.28
N TYR A 175 -17.89 5.41 23.84
CA TYR A 175 -17.63 5.03 22.44
C TYR A 175 -18.43 3.81 21.98
N SER A 176 -19.35 3.33 22.78
CA SER A 176 -20.25 2.25 22.43
C SER A 176 -21.04 2.61 21.18
N GLY A 177 -20.96 1.75 20.17
CA GLY A 177 -21.59 1.96 18.88
C GLY A 177 -20.78 2.74 17.85
N PHE A 178 -19.57 3.25 18.19
CA PHE A 178 -18.72 3.84 17.15
C PHE A 178 -18.23 2.76 16.21
N GLU A 179 -18.54 2.92 14.93
CA GLU A 179 -17.95 2.10 13.87
C GLU A 179 -17.51 2.97 12.69
N ARG A 180 -16.50 2.50 11.98
CA ARG A 180 -16.02 3.11 10.75
C ARG A 180 -15.64 2.01 9.76
N GLU A 181 -16.13 2.13 8.55
CA GLU A 181 -15.84 1.21 7.46
C GLU A 181 -15.42 2.00 6.24
N PHE A 182 -14.31 1.59 5.62
CA PHE A 182 -13.79 2.12 4.38
C PHE A 182 -13.86 1.02 3.33
N VAL A 183 -14.51 1.30 2.20
CA VAL A 183 -14.63 0.37 1.07
C VAL A 183 -14.12 1.04 -0.18
N ASN A 184 -12.92 0.67 -0.60
CA ASN A 184 -12.29 1.17 -1.81
C ASN A 184 -12.48 0.19 -2.97
N HIS A 185 -12.85 0.71 -4.12
CA HIS A 185 -12.89 0.03 -5.40
C HIS A 185 -11.99 0.77 -6.38
N GLU A 186 -10.97 0.10 -6.91
CA GLU A 186 -10.02 0.68 -7.84
C GLU A 186 -9.93 -0.17 -9.09
N PHE A 187 -9.94 0.50 -10.24
CA PHE A 187 -9.71 -0.10 -11.56
C PHE A 187 -8.48 0.53 -12.18
N GLY A 188 -7.60 -0.28 -12.71
CA GLY A 188 -6.39 0.20 -13.34
C GLY A 188 -5.98 -0.62 -14.54
N GLY A 189 -5.06 -0.05 -15.31
CA GLY A 189 -4.41 -0.70 -16.44
C GLY A 189 -2.93 -0.38 -16.47
N GLU A 190 -2.17 -1.29 -17.06
CA GLU A 190 -0.72 -1.19 -17.15
C GLU A 190 -0.25 -1.57 -18.54
N LEU A 191 0.67 -0.79 -19.09
CA LEU A 191 1.39 -1.03 -20.32
C LEU A 191 2.86 -1.24 -20.00
N SER A 192 3.45 -2.37 -20.39
CA SER A 192 4.84 -2.67 -20.16
C SER A 192 5.58 -2.94 -21.47
N TYR A 193 6.80 -2.45 -21.55
CA TYR A 193 7.71 -2.71 -22.65
C TYR A 193 9.02 -3.24 -22.12
N GLN A 194 9.48 -4.36 -22.69
CA GLN A 194 10.77 -4.98 -22.39
C GLN A 194 11.61 -5.08 -23.65
N TYR A 195 12.88 -4.70 -23.53
CA TYR A 195 13.93 -5.06 -24.48
C TYR A 195 15.00 -5.87 -23.76
N LYS A 196 15.38 -7.00 -24.35
CA LYS A 196 16.38 -7.88 -23.76
C LYS A 196 17.35 -8.42 -24.79
N ASN A 197 18.64 -8.11 -24.59
CA ASN A 197 19.75 -8.74 -25.30
C ASN A 197 20.87 -9.10 -24.31
N GLU A 198 22.00 -9.54 -24.78
CA GLU A 198 23.15 -9.95 -23.92
C GLU A 198 23.74 -8.80 -23.11
N ARG A 199 23.66 -7.57 -23.62
CA ARG A 199 24.27 -6.38 -23.01
C ARG A 199 23.27 -5.48 -22.31
N ILE A 200 22.06 -5.38 -22.85
CA ILE A 200 21.04 -4.45 -22.38
C ILE A 200 19.78 -5.21 -22.05
N GLN A 201 19.25 -5.00 -20.85
CA GLN A 201 17.94 -5.43 -20.44
C GLN A 201 17.22 -4.22 -19.84
N THR A 202 16.09 -3.88 -20.41
CA THR A 202 15.23 -2.81 -19.90
C THR A 202 13.79 -3.32 -19.78
N LEU A 203 13.11 -2.91 -18.74
CA LEU A 203 11.67 -3.10 -18.54
C LEU A 203 11.11 -1.76 -18.08
N THR A 204 10.21 -1.19 -18.87
CA THR A 204 9.49 0.04 -18.50
C THR A 204 8.01 -0.24 -18.45
N THR A 205 7.37 0.18 -17.39
CA THR A 205 5.95 -0.02 -17.12
C THR A 205 5.30 1.32 -16.82
N LEU A 206 4.19 1.60 -17.48
CA LEU A 206 3.32 2.73 -17.22
C LEU A 206 1.98 2.20 -16.71
N SER A 207 1.48 2.73 -15.61
CA SER A 207 0.17 2.37 -15.11
C SER A 207 -0.68 3.59 -14.78
N TYR A 208 -1.98 3.40 -14.91
CA TYR A 208 -3.02 4.36 -14.60
C TYR A 208 -4.14 3.67 -13.84
N ALA A 209 -4.65 4.32 -12.77
CA ALA A 209 -5.76 3.78 -12.00
C ALA A 209 -6.70 4.88 -11.52
N LYS A 210 -7.97 4.49 -11.33
CA LYS A 210 -8.99 5.28 -10.63
C LYS A 210 -9.58 4.47 -9.49
N GLY A 211 -9.60 5.08 -8.30
CA GLY A 211 -10.19 4.53 -7.09
C GLY A 211 -11.33 5.38 -6.56
N ASN A 212 -12.32 4.70 -5.97
CA ASN A 212 -13.42 5.32 -5.24
C ASN A 212 -13.53 4.62 -3.90
N GLU A 213 -13.49 5.39 -2.82
CA GLU A 213 -13.62 4.86 -1.47
C GLU A 213 -14.84 5.47 -0.78
N ASP A 214 -15.81 4.63 -0.47
CA ASP A 214 -16.95 4.97 0.37
C ASP A 214 -16.57 4.83 1.84
N VAL A 215 -17.00 5.78 2.65
CA VAL A 215 -16.79 5.79 4.09
C VAL A 215 -18.12 5.68 4.80
N TRP A 216 -18.23 4.69 5.70
CA TRP A 216 -19.46 4.41 6.43
C TRP A 216 -19.21 4.39 7.93
N GLY A 217 -20.13 4.96 8.68
CA GLY A 217 -20.22 4.86 10.13
C GLY A 217 -21.45 4.06 10.56
N ASP A 218 -21.88 4.29 11.80
CA ASP A 218 -23.06 3.65 12.39
C ASP A 218 -24.33 3.91 11.57
N ILE A 219 -25.14 2.86 11.40
CA ILE A 219 -26.40 2.90 10.62
C ILE A 219 -26.20 3.54 9.22
N LYS A 220 -25.06 3.26 8.58
CA LYS A 220 -24.72 3.79 7.26
C LYS A 220 -24.56 5.33 7.19
N TYR A 221 -24.23 5.96 8.29
CA TYR A 221 -23.74 7.34 8.27
C TYR A 221 -22.54 7.45 7.33
N SER A 222 -22.52 8.46 6.47
CA SER A 222 -21.37 8.70 5.58
C SER A 222 -20.85 10.12 5.79
N PRO A 223 -19.62 10.31 6.29
CA PRO A 223 -19.00 11.63 6.38
C PRO A 223 -18.63 12.18 5.01
N GLY A 224 -18.44 11.31 4.01
CA GLY A 224 -18.06 11.69 2.67
C GLY A 224 -17.54 10.53 1.85
N LYS A 225 -17.00 10.85 0.68
CA LYS A 225 -16.45 9.92 -0.30
C LYS A 225 -15.08 10.40 -0.76
N TYR A 226 -14.18 9.47 -1.05
CA TYR A 226 -12.84 9.81 -1.49
C TYR A 226 -12.53 9.20 -2.85
N HIS A 227 -12.06 10.02 -3.78
CA HIS A 227 -11.71 9.65 -5.15
C HIS A 227 -10.21 9.78 -5.36
N THR A 228 -9.61 8.81 -6.02
CA THR A 228 -8.19 8.84 -6.35
C THR A 228 -7.94 8.63 -7.84
N THR A 229 -6.90 9.29 -8.35
CA THR A 229 -6.33 9.00 -9.67
C THR A 229 -4.84 8.82 -9.49
N THR A 230 -4.30 7.70 -9.95
CA THR A 230 -2.90 7.33 -9.75
C THR A 230 -2.21 7.07 -11.09
N TYR A 231 -1.01 7.61 -11.24
CA TYR A 231 -0.11 7.39 -12.37
C TYR A 231 1.20 6.83 -11.86
N ASN A 232 1.67 5.72 -12.43
CA ASN A 232 2.95 5.14 -12.07
C ASN A 232 3.83 4.97 -13.31
N LEU A 233 5.11 5.26 -13.13
CA LEU A 233 6.19 4.89 -14.04
C LEU A 233 7.19 4.04 -13.28
N LEU A 234 7.49 2.86 -13.79
CA LEU A 234 8.58 2.01 -13.31
C LEU A 234 9.50 1.72 -14.49
N SER A 235 10.81 1.93 -14.33
CA SER A 235 11.80 1.57 -15.33
C SER A 235 13.00 0.90 -14.67
N MET A 236 13.30 -0.32 -15.07
CA MET A 236 14.39 -1.16 -14.57
C MET A 236 15.35 -1.45 -15.71
N ASN A 237 16.59 -1.01 -15.57
CA ASN A 237 17.58 -1.07 -16.65
C ASN A 237 18.86 -1.72 -16.16
N ARG A 238 19.38 -2.67 -16.94
CA ARG A 238 20.67 -3.31 -16.73
C ARG A 238 21.50 -3.22 -17.98
N ILE A 239 22.70 -2.69 -17.87
CA ILE A 239 23.63 -2.49 -18.99
C ILE A 239 24.98 -3.11 -18.62
N LYS A 240 25.36 -4.14 -19.36
CA LYS A 240 26.66 -4.82 -19.18
C LYS A 240 27.69 -4.21 -20.11
N SER A 241 28.80 -3.77 -19.53
CA SER A 241 29.94 -3.21 -20.25
C SER A 241 31.24 -3.87 -19.76
N GLY A 242 31.68 -4.91 -20.47
CA GLY A 242 32.88 -5.67 -20.08
C GLY A 242 32.73 -6.32 -18.70
N ARG A 243 33.44 -5.78 -17.71
CA ARG A 243 33.44 -6.27 -16.31
C ARG A 243 32.46 -5.57 -15.40
N THR A 244 31.80 -4.56 -15.92
CA THR A 244 30.84 -3.75 -15.16
C THR A 244 29.42 -4.01 -15.61
N GLU A 245 28.52 -3.93 -14.64
CA GLU A 245 27.06 -3.93 -14.88
C GLU A 245 26.47 -2.71 -14.20
N HIS A 246 25.82 -1.86 -14.99
CA HIS A 246 25.08 -0.70 -14.51
C HIS A 246 23.63 -1.12 -14.30
N ILE A 247 23.12 -0.87 -13.10
CA ILE A 247 21.71 -1.06 -12.76
C ILE A 247 21.13 0.31 -12.47
N ILE A 248 20.04 0.65 -13.18
CA ILE A 248 19.35 1.93 -13.04
C ILE A 248 17.88 1.63 -12.88
N ASP A 249 17.35 1.88 -11.68
CA ASP A 249 15.92 1.71 -11.37
C ASP A 249 15.31 3.09 -11.11
N ILE A 250 14.23 3.38 -11.81
CA ILE A 250 13.46 4.63 -11.69
C ILE A 250 12.04 4.24 -11.33
N SER A 251 11.49 4.84 -10.29
CA SER A 251 10.06 4.75 -10.00
C SER A 251 9.49 6.12 -9.69
N ILE A 252 8.36 6.44 -10.32
CA ILE A 252 7.61 7.67 -10.09
C ILE A 252 6.16 7.25 -9.84
N ASN A 253 5.61 7.71 -8.73
CA ASN A 253 4.20 7.57 -8.40
C ASN A 253 3.62 8.97 -8.19
N TYR A 254 2.61 9.31 -8.94
CA TYR A 254 1.83 10.52 -8.75
C TYR A 254 0.38 10.16 -8.51
N GLN A 255 -0.18 10.62 -7.40
CA GLN A 255 -1.58 10.40 -7.03
C GLN A 255 -2.24 11.73 -6.71
N THR A 256 -3.40 11.95 -7.30
CA THR A 256 -4.32 12.99 -6.85
C THR A 256 -5.47 12.34 -6.09
N GLY A 257 -5.90 12.99 -5.01
CA GLY A 257 -7.02 12.56 -4.21
C GLY A 257 -7.99 13.72 -3.97
N LYS A 258 -9.30 13.44 -4.02
CA LYS A 258 -10.35 14.42 -3.82
C LYS A 258 -11.42 13.82 -2.92
N ALA A 259 -11.80 14.52 -1.86
CA ALA A 259 -12.81 14.07 -0.92
C ALA A 259 -14.00 15.03 -0.90
N ASP A 260 -15.18 14.45 -1.05
CA ASP A 260 -16.46 15.13 -0.83
C ASP A 260 -16.85 15.00 0.63
N GLU A 261 -17.41 16.05 1.22
CA GLU A 261 -17.93 16.05 2.59
C GLU A 261 -19.45 16.10 2.56
N TYR A 262 -20.10 15.20 3.33
CA TYR A 262 -21.55 15.13 3.43
C TYR A 262 -22.02 15.65 4.78
N ARG A 263 -23.06 16.50 4.75
CA ARG A 263 -23.85 16.88 5.93
C ARG A 263 -25.14 16.09 5.91
N GLN A 264 -25.30 15.22 6.90
CA GLN A 264 -26.41 14.29 6.99
C GLN A 264 -27.24 14.52 8.25
N GLU A 265 -28.53 14.28 8.14
CA GLU A 265 -29.49 14.26 9.24
C GLU A 265 -30.06 12.85 9.41
N LYS A 266 -30.15 12.40 10.66
CA LYS A 266 -30.75 11.11 10.98
C LYS A 266 -32.28 11.24 11.02
N ILE A 267 -32.94 10.50 10.15
CA ILE A 267 -34.41 10.42 10.12
C ILE A 267 -34.82 9.15 10.84
N ILE A 268 -35.80 9.26 11.73
CA ILE A 268 -36.43 8.12 12.43
C ILE A 268 -37.86 8.06 11.98
N GLU A 269 -38.24 6.97 11.34
CA GLU A 269 -39.58 6.68 10.90
C GLU A 269 -40.18 5.55 11.71
N LYS A 270 -41.40 5.72 12.16
CA LYS A 270 -42.18 4.71 12.86
C LYS A 270 -43.26 4.17 11.96
N ASP A 271 -43.24 2.89 11.69
CA ASP A 271 -44.29 2.22 10.93
C ASP A 271 -45.61 2.32 11.71
N PRO A 272 -46.66 2.96 11.11
CA PRO A 272 -47.91 3.17 11.80
C PRO A 272 -48.70 1.89 12.08
N VAL A 273 -48.39 0.79 11.40
CA VAL A 273 -49.10 -0.51 11.55
C VAL A 273 -48.38 -1.41 12.55
N THR A 274 -47.05 -1.55 12.40
CA THR A 274 -46.25 -2.48 13.22
C THR A 274 -45.63 -1.82 14.45
N GLY A 275 -45.59 -0.46 14.48
CA GLY A 275 -44.91 0.29 15.53
C GLY A 275 -43.38 0.19 15.53
N ILE A 276 -42.82 -0.48 14.52
CA ILE A 276 -41.35 -0.68 14.40
C ILE A 276 -40.71 0.65 13.96
N GLU A 277 -39.67 1.05 14.67
CA GLU A 277 -38.88 2.23 14.32
C GLU A 277 -37.74 1.81 13.40
N SER A 278 -37.63 2.48 12.23
CA SER A 278 -36.50 2.41 11.33
C SER A 278 -35.75 3.73 11.33
N SER A 279 -34.45 3.70 11.15
CA SER A 279 -33.67 4.93 11.05
C SER A 279 -32.70 4.86 9.87
N TYR A 280 -32.55 5.99 9.18
CA TYR A 280 -31.60 6.17 8.07
C TYR A 280 -31.06 7.60 8.05
N TRP A 281 -29.99 7.80 7.31
CA TRP A 281 -29.36 9.11 7.15
C TRP A 281 -29.76 9.73 5.82
N ASN A 282 -30.25 10.96 5.85
CA ASN A 282 -30.56 11.78 4.67
C ASN A 282 -29.45 12.81 4.47
N THR A 283 -28.91 12.91 3.25
CA THR A 283 -27.88 13.90 2.92
C THR A 283 -28.54 15.24 2.61
N LEU A 284 -28.30 16.23 3.46
CA LEU A 284 -28.82 17.58 3.32
C LEU A 284 -27.96 18.44 2.39
N LEU A 285 -26.63 18.31 2.50
CA LEU A 285 -25.66 19.07 1.73
C LEU A 285 -24.48 18.19 1.34
N THR A 286 -23.94 18.42 0.14
CA THR A 286 -22.70 17.86 -0.35
C THR A 286 -21.75 19.02 -0.66
N TYR A 287 -20.54 18.93 -0.12
CA TYR A 287 -19.45 19.81 -0.47
C TYR A 287 -18.47 19.03 -1.34
N ASP A 288 -18.54 19.26 -2.65
CA ASP A 288 -17.67 18.59 -3.60
C ASP A 288 -16.23 19.07 -3.44
N GLU A 289 -15.28 18.11 -3.53
CA GLU A 289 -13.85 18.37 -3.44
C GLU A 289 -13.45 19.22 -2.22
N ARG A 290 -14.09 18.98 -1.06
CA ARG A 290 -13.84 19.72 0.18
C ARG A 290 -12.38 19.61 0.63
N TYR A 291 -11.77 18.46 0.38
CA TYR A 291 -10.38 18.17 0.65
C TYR A 291 -9.72 17.63 -0.62
N THR A 292 -8.52 18.09 -0.91
CA THR A 292 -7.70 17.61 -2.01
C THR A 292 -6.30 17.27 -1.53
N VAL A 293 -5.70 16.25 -2.12
CA VAL A 293 -4.31 15.86 -1.86
C VAL A 293 -3.60 15.52 -3.15
N ASP A 294 -2.40 16.07 -3.33
CA ASP A 294 -1.47 15.73 -4.39
C ASP A 294 -0.22 15.10 -3.78
N LEU A 295 0.06 13.87 -4.18
CA LEU A 295 1.18 13.08 -3.68
C LEU A 295 2.10 12.72 -4.84
N LEU A 296 3.34 13.16 -4.79
CA LEU A 296 4.40 12.75 -5.72
C LEU A 296 5.51 12.03 -4.96
N ASN A 297 5.80 10.81 -5.37
CA ASN A 297 6.96 10.05 -4.93
C ASN A 297 7.84 9.74 -6.14
N ALA A 298 9.13 10.06 -6.07
CA ALA A 298 10.10 9.72 -7.09
C ALA A 298 11.31 9.05 -6.45
N ASN A 299 11.76 7.95 -7.03
CA ASN A 299 12.93 7.21 -6.57
C ASN A 299 13.82 6.89 -7.77
N LEU A 300 15.10 7.21 -7.63
CA LEU A 300 16.16 6.85 -8.56
C LEU A 300 17.21 6.03 -7.80
N HIS A 301 17.48 4.83 -8.27
CA HIS A 301 18.52 3.97 -7.72
C HIS A 301 19.52 3.62 -8.83
N TYR A 302 20.75 4.00 -8.64
CA TYR A 302 21.87 3.61 -9.51
C TYR A 302 22.84 2.74 -8.74
N ARG A 303 23.21 1.61 -9.35
CA ARG A 303 24.23 0.70 -8.81
C ARG A 303 25.18 0.25 -9.92
N LEU A 304 26.46 0.35 -9.65
CA LEU A 304 27.53 -0.16 -10.48
C LEU A 304 28.11 -1.42 -9.83
N LEU A 305 28.07 -2.55 -10.53
CA LEU A 305 28.63 -3.80 -10.10
C LEU A 305 29.94 -4.07 -10.86
N TRP A 306 30.96 -4.53 -10.17
CA TRP A 306 32.18 -5.05 -10.75
C TRP A 306 32.22 -6.56 -10.62
N SER A 307 32.45 -7.28 -11.72
CA SER A 307 32.47 -8.73 -11.75
C SER A 307 33.86 -9.25 -12.00
N ASN A 308 34.17 -10.40 -11.42
CA ASN A 308 35.44 -11.13 -11.69
C ASN A 308 35.39 -11.69 -13.11
N HIS A 309 36.50 -11.49 -13.85
CA HIS A 309 36.62 -11.93 -15.25
C HIS A 309 36.53 -13.47 -15.40
N ARG A 310 36.98 -14.24 -14.40
CA ARG A 310 37.03 -15.70 -14.50
C ARG A 310 35.73 -16.39 -14.06
N THR A 311 35.07 -15.85 -13.05
CA THR A 311 33.86 -16.47 -12.45
C THR A 311 32.57 -15.80 -12.82
N GLY A 312 32.62 -14.56 -13.37
CA GLY A 312 31.42 -13.76 -13.64
C GLY A 312 30.69 -13.25 -12.38
N GLU A 313 31.19 -13.58 -11.19
CA GLU A 313 30.58 -13.20 -9.93
C GLU A 313 30.88 -11.73 -9.57
N ALA A 314 29.94 -11.03 -8.97
CA ALA A 314 30.17 -9.68 -8.48
C ALA A 314 31.20 -9.66 -7.38
N THR A 315 32.21 -8.76 -7.49
CA THR A 315 33.28 -8.59 -6.52
C THR A 315 33.14 -7.36 -5.67
N ALA A 316 32.57 -6.31 -6.24
CA ALA A 316 32.33 -5.06 -5.56
C ALA A 316 31.09 -4.40 -6.17
N TYR A 317 30.49 -3.50 -5.43
CA TYR A 317 29.49 -2.57 -5.95
C TYR A 317 29.61 -1.21 -5.28
N ALA A 318 29.20 -0.19 -6.01
CA ALA A 318 28.95 1.14 -5.48
C ALA A 318 27.64 1.67 -6.07
N GLY A 319 26.90 2.41 -5.30
CA GLY A 319 25.61 2.93 -5.75
C GLY A 319 25.16 4.17 -5.00
N ALA A 320 24.11 4.77 -5.52
CA ALA A 320 23.42 5.88 -4.90
C ALA A 320 21.91 5.73 -5.11
N ARG A 321 21.16 6.09 -4.10
CA ARG A 321 19.70 6.17 -4.15
C ARG A 321 19.26 7.57 -3.79
N ALA A 322 18.45 8.18 -4.65
CA ALA A 322 17.78 9.43 -4.40
C ALA A 322 16.28 9.18 -4.28
N TYR A 323 15.69 9.69 -3.22
CA TYR A 323 14.25 9.64 -2.96
C TYR A 323 13.73 11.06 -2.81
N PHE A 324 12.64 11.37 -3.49
CA PHE A 324 11.92 12.63 -3.38
C PHE A 324 10.44 12.35 -3.12
N GLN A 325 9.88 13.07 -2.15
CA GLN A 325 8.44 13.07 -1.85
C GLN A 325 7.94 14.51 -1.76
N SER A 326 6.78 14.77 -2.37
CA SER A 326 6.00 15.98 -2.17
C SER A 326 4.57 15.59 -1.85
N VAL A 327 4.03 16.18 -0.79
CA VAL A 327 2.63 16.05 -0.39
C VAL A 327 2.07 17.46 -0.27
N GLU A 328 0.96 17.72 -0.96
CA GLU A 328 0.24 18.98 -0.88
C GLU A 328 -1.20 18.65 -0.48
N ASP A 329 -1.56 18.96 0.76
CA ASP A 329 -2.90 18.80 1.31
C ASP A 329 -3.61 20.15 1.31
N GLN A 330 -4.85 20.18 0.89
CA GLN A 330 -5.66 21.39 0.90
C GLN A 330 -7.07 21.09 1.38
N TYR A 331 -7.55 21.89 2.32
CA TYR A 331 -8.93 21.92 2.77
C TYR A 331 -9.59 23.24 2.35
N ASN A 332 -10.72 23.15 1.63
CA ASN A 332 -11.20 24.29 0.86
C ASN A 332 -12.12 25.27 1.60
N LEU A 333 -12.70 24.92 2.75
CA LEU A 333 -13.60 25.85 3.45
C LEU A 333 -13.72 25.51 4.95
N PRO A 334 -13.09 26.27 5.89
CA PRO A 334 -12.19 27.39 5.63
C PRO A 334 -10.90 26.91 4.91
N SER A 335 -10.32 27.77 4.09
CA SER A 335 -9.12 27.39 3.31
C SER A 335 -7.93 27.20 4.23
N SER A 336 -7.34 26.00 4.17
CA SER A 336 -6.06 25.66 4.80
C SER A 336 -5.25 24.75 3.90
N SER A 337 -3.93 24.85 3.95
CA SER A 337 -3.04 24.03 3.15
C SER A 337 -1.79 23.61 3.92
N LEU A 338 -1.31 22.41 3.63
CA LEU A 338 -0.05 21.88 4.14
C LEU A 338 0.77 21.32 2.99
N THR A 339 2.00 21.79 2.87
CA THR A 339 2.94 21.25 1.89
C THR A 339 4.15 20.65 2.63
N VAL A 340 4.42 19.37 2.36
CA VAL A 340 5.59 18.66 2.89
C VAL A 340 6.44 18.21 1.70
N ARG A 341 7.72 18.61 1.69
CA ARG A 341 8.69 18.16 0.69
C ARG A 341 9.89 17.56 1.38
N GLN A 342 10.25 16.36 0.95
CA GLN A 342 11.38 15.62 1.50
C GLN A 342 12.27 15.13 0.35
N ALA A 343 13.58 15.30 0.49
CA ALA A 343 14.57 14.70 -0.39
C ALA A 343 15.59 13.94 0.47
N THR A 344 15.92 12.73 0.06
CA THR A 344 16.89 11.88 0.75
C THR A 344 17.85 11.30 -0.27
N ILE A 345 19.14 11.37 -0.02
CA ILE A 345 20.18 10.74 -0.82
C ILE A 345 20.94 9.78 0.07
N CYS A 346 21.04 8.51 -0.36
CA CYS A 346 21.80 7.48 0.31
C CYS A 346 22.89 6.95 -0.64
N MET A 347 24.07 6.71 -0.12
CA MET A 347 25.15 6.04 -0.84
C MET A 347 25.29 4.63 -0.29
N GLU A 348 25.59 3.67 -1.16
CA GLU A 348 25.80 2.27 -0.79
C GLU A 348 27.06 1.74 -1.46
N GLY A 349 27.73 0.78 -0.83
CA GLY A 349 28.88 0.15 -1.43
C GLY A 349 29.22 -1.14 -0.67
N GLY A 350 29.76 -2.11 -1.39
CA GLY A 350 30.15 -3.39 -0.81
C GLY A 350 31.29 -4.03 -1.55
N TYR A 351 32.06 -4.84 -0.85
CA TYR A 351 33.19 -5.60 -1.39
C TYR A 351 33.19 -7.02 -0.84
N SER A 352 33.47 -7.99 -1.72
CA SER A 352 33.59 -9.41 -1.37
C SER A 352 35.03 -9.79 -1.10
N PHE A 353 35.37 -10.09 0.14
CA PHE A 353 36.75 -10.41 0.58
C PHE A 353 37.12 -11.88 0.45
N LEU A 354 36.18 -12.78 0.68
CA LEU A 354 36.46 -14.22 0.72
C LEU A 354 35.57 -14.94 -0.29
N ARG A 355 36.24 -15.72 -1.15
CA ARG A 355 35.61 -16.56 -2.15
C ARG A 355 36.20 -17.95 -2.12
N LYS A 356 35.50 -18.87 -1.51
CA LYS A 356 35.86 -20.28 -1.48
C LYS A 356 34.58 -21.13 -1.49
N ASN A 357 34.54 -22.11 -2.40
CA ASN A 357 33.47 -23.10 -2.47
C ASN A 357 32.03 -22.48 -2.57
N ASN A 358 31.80 -21.57 -3.53
CA ASN A 358 30.54 -20.88 -3.72
C ASN A 358 30.04 -20.05 -2.49
N ARG A 359 30.93 -19.70 -1.57
CA ARG A 359 30.63 -18.81 -0.43
C ARG A 359 31.40 -17.52 -0.58
N SER A 360 30.75 -16.41 -0.36
CA SER A 360 31.34 -15.07 -0.31
C SER A 360 31.00 -14.39 1.00
N LEU A 361 31.95 -13.64 1.57
CA LEU A 361 31.71 -12.73 2.68
C LEU A 361 31.70 -11.31 2.13
N TRP A 362 30.61 -10.58 2.38
CA TRP A 362 30.44 -9.21 1.98
C TRP A 362 30.56 -8.29 3.19
N ILE A 363 31.13 -7.11 2.96
CA ILE A 363 31.05 -5.96 3.86
C ILE A 363 30.28 -4.88 3.09
N GLU A 364 29.22 -4.39 3.71
CA GLU A 364 28.30 -3.35 3.19
C GLU A 364 28.36 -2.10 4.05
#